data_1891f2ff77bf5bc274f9c09c54b93c25
#
_entry.id   1891f2ff77bf5bc274f9c09c54b93c25
#
_cell.length_a   1.000
_cell.length_b   1.000
_cell.length_c   1.000
_cell.angle_alpha   90.00
_cell.angle_beta   90.00
_cell.angle_gamma   90.00
#
_symmetry.space_group_name_H-M   'P 1'
#
loop_
_entity.id
_entity.type
_entity.pdbx_description
1 polymer ?
#
loop_
_entity_poly.entity_id
_entity_poly.type
_entity_poly.pdbx_seq_one_letter_code
_entity_poly.pdbx_strand_id
1 'polypeptide(L)'
;MSPLVALVVGLLLGGVVAAAVIIRSRPDRGRRALDGADVPPPEAALARRLVDLMDPAVVVVGIDDSVLLANPAARALGIVRGTRLLVPDLLALARTVRSGGARRSDVRLPGDLVGSGPRLVGVHGVRLDGDTAAPPGPVALVLQDVTEARRVEAVRRDFVANVGHELKTPVGALALLAEAIEGAADDPEAVQRFAARMAHEADRLGRLVRELIDLSRLQGGEPLPDLVPVEVDRVLGEAVDRTRTAARAKQLEIVLGGEPDLVVRGVESQLVTAVTNLLANAVAYSTGSSRVAVAARARGGFAEIAVTDSGIGIPRADRQRVFERFYRVDQSRASSTGGTGLGLAIVKHVASNHGGSVTVWSEEGLGSTFTLRIPLAGPSDHPTAEPSTVPAPQNLETERS
;
A
#
# COMPACT_ATOMS: atom_id res chain seq x y z
N MET A 1 -13.08 12.79 -7.85
CA MET A 1 -14.23 11.92 -8.18
C MET A 1 -14.31 11.81 -9.68
N SER A 2 -14.31 10.60 -10.24
CA SER A 2 -14.56 10.46 -11.68
C SER A 2 -16.01 10.89 -11.99
N PRO A 3 -16.27 11.54 -13.13
CA PRO A 3 -17.61 11.96 -13.52
C PRO A 3 -18.62 10.80 -13.57
N LEU A 4 -18.11 9.57 -13.74
CA LEU A 4 -18.91 8.33 -13.73
C LEU A 4 -19.53 8.06 -12.35
N VAL A 5 -18.79 8.29 -11.25
CA VAL A 5 -19.30 8.11 -9.88
C VAL A 5 -20.36 9.17 -9.56
N ALA A 6 -20.18 10.41 -10.04
CA ALA A 6 -21.18 11.46 -9.88
C ALA A 6 -22.47 11.15 -10.66
N LEU A 7 -22.35 10.58 -11.86
CA LEU A 7 -23.49 10.18 -12.69
C LEU A 7 -24.28 9.01 -12.07
N VAL A 8 -23.58 7.99 -11.56
CA VAL A 8 -24.18 6.83 -10.90
C VAL A 8 -24.88 7.25 -9.60
N VAL A 9 -24.26 8.10 -8.81
CA VAL A 9 -24.88 8.65 -7.57
C VAL A 9 -26.10 9.52 -7.90
N GLY A 10 -26.04 10.32 -8.97
CA GLY A 10 -27.17 11.13 -9.44
C GLY A 10 -28.35 10.30 -9.96
N LEU A 11 -28.09 9.23 -10.71
CA LEU A 11 -29.11 8.28 -11.19
C LEU A 11 -29.73 7.48 -10.03
N LEU A 12 -28.93 7.09 -9.04
CA LEU A 12 -29.37 6.38 -7.85
C LEU A 12 -30.24 7.29 -6.94
N LEU A 13 -29.87 8.56 -6.79
CA LEU A 13 -30.66 9.55 -6.07
C LEU A 13 -31.99 9.85 -6.76
N GLY A 14 -31.99 9.94 -8.10
CA GLY A 14 -33.21 10.09 -8.90
C GLY A 14 -34.19 8.93 -8.68
N GLY A 15 -33.69 7.69 -8.65
CA GLY A 15 -34.51 6.50 -8.37
C GLY A 15 -35.12 6.49 -6.95
N VAL A 16 -34.34 6.87 -5.93
CA VAL A 16 -34.81 6.94 -4.53
C VAL A 16 -35.83 8.09 -4.34
N VAL A 17 -35.62 9.22 -4.98
CA VAL A 17 -36.57 10.34 -4.97
C VAL A 17 -37.88 9.96 -5.68
N ALA A 18 -37.81 9.29 -6.84
CA ALA A 18 -38.99 8.81 -7.54
C ALA A 18 -39.78 7.80 -6.67
N ALA A 19 -39.11 6.88 -5.99
CA ALA A 19 -39.73 5.93 -5.07
C ALA A 19 -40.42 6.62 -3.89
N ALA A 20 -39.84 7.68 -3.34
CA ALA A 20 -40.38 8.46 -2.24
C ALA A 20 -41.59 9.30 -2.66
N VAL A 21 -41.60 9.87 -3.87
CA VAL A 21 -42.75 10.60 -4.45
C VAL A 21 -43.94 9.66 -4.66
N ILE A 22 -43.69 8.42 -5.11
CA ILE A 22 -44.74 7.40 -5.28
C ILE A 22 -45.37 6.99 -3.92
N ILE A 23 -44.55 6.90 -2.86
CA ILE A 23 -45.05 6.61 -1.50
C ILE A 23 -45.93 7.75 -0.94
N ARG A 24 -45.65 9.00 -1.31
CA ARG A 24 -46.36 10.19 -0.84
C ARG A 24 -47.64 10.51 -1.60
N SER A 25 -47.84 10.04 -2.82
CA SER A 25 -49.01 10.33 -3.65
C SER A 25 -50.25 9.51 -3.29
N ARG A 26 -50.32 8.95 -2.08
CA ARG A 26 -51.57 8.40 -1.53
C ARG A 26 -52.48 9.56 -1.06
N PRO A 27 -53.59 9.86 -1.76
CA PRO A 27 -54.60 10.76 -1.19
C PRO A 27 -55.20 10.08 0.03
N ASP A 28 -55.27 10.82 1.13
CA ASP A 28 -55.97 10.48 2.36
C ASP A 28 -57.46 10.23 2.04
N ARG A 29 -57.82 8.99 1.73
CA ARG A 29 -59.21 8.56 1.60
C ARG A 29 -59.57 7.80 2.84
N GLY A 30 -60.37 8.53 3.65
CA GLY A 30 -60.98 8.01 4.84
C GLY A 30 -61.61 6.64 4.72
N ARG A 31 -61.45 5.89 5.80
CA ARG A 31 -62.28 4.79 6.31
C ARG A 31 -63.22 4.12 5.29
N ARG A 32 -62.80 2.99 4.78
CA ARG A 32 -63.69 1.80 4.65
C ARG A 32 -62.82 0.58 4.81
N ALA A 33 -62.99 -0.11 5.92
CA ALA A 33 -62.55 -1.49 6.10
C ALA A 33 -63.29 -2.37 5.12
N LEU A 34 -62.56 -3.33 4.51
CA LEU A 34 -62.91 -4.75 4.39
C LEU A 34 -62.01 -5.41 3.37
N ASP A 35 -61.33 -6.46 3.81
CA ASP A 35 -60.78 -7.61 3.07
C ASP A 35 -60.14 -7.37 1.71
N GLY A 36 -58.83 -7.43 1.70
CA GLY A 36 -57.96 -7.58 0.54
C GLY A 36 -56.53 -7.36 0.93
N ALA A 37 -55.67 -8.38 0.83
CA ALA A 37 -54.23 -8.25 1.02
C ALA A 37 -53.73 -7.01 0.25
N ASP A 38 -53.18 -6.05 0.94
CA ASP A 38 -52.70 -4.76 0.40
C ASP A 38 -51.44 -5.02 -0.47
N VAL A 39 -51.69 -5.49 -1.70
CA VAL A 39 -50.62 -5.67 -2.66
C VAL A 39 -50.11 -4.27 -3.03
N PRO A 40 -48.85 -3.95 -2.73
CA PRO A 40 -48.30 -2.62 -3.05
C PRO A 40 -48.38 -2.42 -4.57
N PRO A 41 -48.61 -1.18 -5.03
CA PRO A 41 -48.67 -0.90 -6.48
C PRO A 41 -47.38 -1.39 -7.15
N PRO A 42 -47.42 -1.92 -8.37
CA PRO A 42 -46.29 -2.55 -9.03
C PRO A 42 -45.04 -1.66 -9.09
N GLU A 43 -45.24 -0.35 -9.17
CA GLU A 43 -44.16 0.65 -9.14
C GLU A 43 -43.45 0.71 -7.77
N ALA A 44 -44.15 0.64 -6.66
CA ALA A 44 -43.57 0.63 -5.32
C ALA A 44 -42.81 -0.69 -5.04
N ALA A 45 -43.32 -1.80 -5.56
CA ALA A 45 -42.63 -3.08 -5.46
C ALA A 45 -41.34 -3.09 -6.30
N LEU A 46 -41.36 -2.50 -7.49
CA LEU A 46 -40.18 -2.35 -8.34
C LEU A 46 -39.13 -1.43 -7.70
N ALA A 47 -39.56 -0.28 -7.19
CA ALA A 47 -38.67 0.67 -6.49
C ALA A 47 -37.99 0.03 -5.28
N ARG A 48 -38.73 -0.74 -4.48
CA ARG A 48 -38.17 -1.47 -3.33
C ARG A 48 -37.16 -2.53 -3.80
N ARG A 49 -37.45 -3.27 -4.85
CA ARG A 49 -36.55 -4.27 -5.41
C ARG A 49 -35.27 -3.66 -5.96
N LEU A 50 -35.34 -2.48 -6.57
CA LEU A 50 -34.17 -1.72 -7.01
C LEU A 50 -33.27 -1.34 -5.82
N VAL A 51 -33.85 -0.80 -4.74
CA VAL A 51 -33.10 -0.45 -3.51
C VAL A 51 -32.48 -1.68 -2.85
N ASP A 52 -33.20 -2.83 -2.87
CA ASP A 52 -32.68 -4.08 -2.30
C ASP A 52 -31.51 -4.68 -3.10
N LEU A 53 -31.40 -4.37 -4.41
CA LEU A 53 -30.32 -4.80 -5.29
C LEU A 53 -29.12 -3.82 -5.29
N MET A 54 -29.25 -2.66 -4.63
CA MET A 54 -28.14 -1.69 -4.56
C MET A 54 -27.02 -2.19 -3.68
N ASP A 55 -25.79 -2.07 -4.17
CA ASP A 55 -24.58 -2.40 -3.46
C ASP A 55 -24.28 -1.44 -2.28
N PRO A 56 -24.46 -0.10 -2.39
CA PRO A 56 -24.40 0.78 -1.24
C PRO A 56 -25.49 0.47 -0.22
N ALA A 57 -25.15 0.57 1.07
CA ALA A 57 -26.15 0.46 2.12
C ALA A 57 -27.10 1.67 2.09
N VAL A 58 -28.40 1.43 2.10
CA VAL A 58 -29.42 2.47 2.07
C VAL A 58 -30.33 2.33 3.29
N VAL A 59 -30.49 3.44 4.02
CA VAL A 59 -31.39 3.55 5.17
C VAL A 59 -32.26 4.79 5.00
N VAL A 60 -33.57 4.64 5.15
CA VAL A 60 -34.52 5.76 5.21
C VAL A 60 -34.97 5.92 6.65
N VAL A 61 -34.75 7.12 7.20
CA VAL A 61 -35.08 7.49 8.57
C VAL A 61 -36.31 8.43 8.58
N GLY A 62 -37.33 8.06 9.29
CA GLY A 62 -38.56 8.85 9.49
C GLY A 62 -38.34 10.10 10.33
N ILE A 63 -39.39 10.91 10.44
CA ILE A 63 -39.42 12.14 11.24
C ILE A 63 -39.28 11.88 12.74
N ASP A 64 -39.68 10.70 13.18
CA ASP A 64 -39.61 10.16 14.54
C ASP A 64 -38.31 9.41 14.82
N ASP A 65 -37.32 9.54 13.95
CA ASP A 65 -36.05 8.82 14.00
C ASP A 65 -36.14 7.29 13.85
N SER A 66 -37.32 6.76 13.51
CA SER A 66 -37.48 5.33 13.18
C SER A 66 -36.95 5.01 11.79
N VAL A 67 -36.46 3.79 11.59
CA VAL A 67 -36.04 3.30 10.29
C VAL A 67 -37.28 2.82 9.51
N LEU A 68 -37.61 3.52 8.43
CA LEU A 68 -38.72 3.20 7.54
C LEU A 68 -38.34 2.15 6.50
N LEU A 69 -37.07 2.17 6.04
CA LEU A 69 -36.53 1.26 5.06
C LEU A 69 -35.04 1.02 5.31
N ALA A 70 -34.59 -0.21 5.20
CA ALA A 70 -33.19 -0.58 5.15
C ALA A 70 -33.01 -1.71 4.13
N ASN A 71 -32.07 -1.56 3.21
CA ASN A 71 -31.76 -2.60 2.24
C ASN A 71 -30.91 -3.72 2.88
N PRO A 72 -30.71 -4.88 2.18
CA PRO A 72 -29.89 -5.97 2.68
C PRO A 72 -28.46 -5.54 3.05
N ALA A 73 -27.83 -4.66 2.27
CA ALA A 73 -26.49 -4.14 2.54
C ALA A 73 -26.44 -3.38 3.87
N ALA A 74 -27.41 -2.53 4.19
CA ALA A 74 -27.49 -1.82 5.47
C ALA A 74 -27.68 -2.75 6.68
N ARG A 75 -28.43 -3.84 6.48
CA ARG A 75 -28.62 -4.86 7.52
C ARG A 75 -27.35 -5.69 7.73
N ALA A 76 -26.65 -6.04 6.63
CA ALA A 76 -25.36 -6.75 6.68
C ALA A 76 -24.27 -5.94 7.40
N LEU A 77 -24.32 -4.60 7.34
CA LEU A 77 -23.44 -3.73 8.11
C LEU A 77 -23.77 -3.70 9.61
N GLY A 78 -24.86 -4.31 10.05
CA GLY A 78 -25.26 -4.35 11.46
C GLY A 78 -25.70 -3.01 12.05
N ILE A 79 -25.87 -1.97 11.22
CA ILE A 79 -26.21 -0.61 11.67
C ILE A 79 -27.68 -0.42 12.01
N VAL A 80 -28.53 -1.37 11.64
CA VAL A 80 -29.98 -1.33 11.86
C VAL A 80 -30.44 -2.57 12.62
N ARG A 81 -31.22 -2.40 13.68
CA ARG A 81 -31.90 -3.48 14.41
C ARG A 81 -33.39 -3.16 14.56
N GLY A 82 -34.25 -3.95 13.90
CA GLY A 82 -35.67 -3.64 13.81
C GLY A 82 -35.88 -2.29 13.12
N THR A 83 -36.54 -1.37 13.83
CA THR A 83 -36.81 0.02 13.38
C THR A 83 -35.80 1.03 13.95
N ARG A 84 -34.71 0.59 14.55
CA ARG A 84 -33.72 1.47 15.18
C ARG A 84 -32.41 1.50 14.47
N LEU A 85 -31.86 2.70 14.29
CA LEU A 85 -30.49 2.94 13.85
C LEU A 85 -29.55 2.87 15.06
N LEU A 86 -28.54 1.98 15.00
CA LEU A 86 -27.67 1.69 16.16
C LEU A 86 -26.50 2.66 16.31
N VAL A 87 -26.12 3.37 15.24
CA VAL A 87 -24.98 4.27 15.22
C VAL A 87 -25.44 5.70 15.49
N PRO A 88 -25.08 6.31 16.64
CA PRO A 88 -25.54 7.65 17.04
C PRO A 88 -25.16 8.74 16.02
N ASP A 89 -23.95 8.63 15.42
CA ASP A 89 -23.45 9.60 14.44
C ASP A 89 -24.31 9.63 13.16
N LEU A 90 -24.80 8.46 12.72
CA LEU A 90 -25.72 8.37 11.56
C LEU A 90 -27.08 9.02 11.89
N LEU A 91 -27.55 8.87 13.12
CA LEU A 91 -28.78 9.49 13.55
C LEU A 91 -28.64 11.01 13.67
N ALA A 92 -27.51 11.48 14.22
CA ALA A 92 -27.18 12.90 14.29
C ALA A 92 -27.09 13.52 12.89
N LEU A 93 -26.47 12.80 11.94
CA LEU A 93 -26.40 13.21 10.54
C LEU A 93 -27.79 13.29 9.91
N ALA A 94 -28.67 12.29 10.12
CA ALA A 94 -30.04 12.31 9.63
C ALA A 94 -30.83 13.53 10.13
N ARG A 95 -30.70 13.86 11.42
CA ARG A 95 -31.31 15.06 12.01
C ARG A 95 -30.76 16.35 11.39
N THR A 96 -29.45 16.43 11.18
CA THR A 96 -28.83 17.61 10.56
C THR A 96 -29.27 17.78 9.10
N VAL A 97 -29.38 16.69 8.33
CA VAL A 97 -29.87 16.70 6.95
C VAL A 97 -31.36 17.13 6.91
N ARG A 98 -32.14 16.70 7.89
CA ARG A 98 -33.57 17.06 8.00
C ARG A 98 -33.78 18.56 8.14
N SER A 99 -32.90 19.25 8.87
CA SER A 99 -33.00 20.70 9.11
C SER A 99 -32.23 21.53 8.07
N GLY A 100 -31.15 21.01 7.47
CA GLY A 100 -30.20 21.78 6.68
C GLY A 100 -30.04 21.34 5.23
N GLY A 101 -30.78 20.33 4.74
CA GLY A 101 -30.65 19.81 3.38
C GLY A 101 -29.55 18.75 3.20
N ALA A 102 -29.22 18.44 1.94
CA ALA A 102 -28.29 17.35 1.61
C ALA A 102 -26.89 17.57 2.19
N ARG A 103 -26.30 16.52 2.77
CA ARG A 103 -24.98 16.57 3.39
C ARG A 103 -24.18 15.29 3.14
N ARG A 104 -22.87 15.45 3.02
CA ARG A 104 -21.92 14.34 3.00
C ARG A 104 -21.04 14.38 4.24
N SER A 105 -20.77 13.21 4.81
CA SER A 105 -19.90 13.06 5.98
C SER A 105 -19.29 11.68 5.98
N ASP A 106 -18.06 11.54 6.49
CA ASP A 106 -17.47 10.25 6.77
C ASP A 106 -17.79 9.87 8.21
N VAL A 107 -18.31 8.66 8.44
CA VAL A 107 -18.70 8.14 9.75
C VAL A 107 -17.93 6.86 10.03
N ARG A 108 -17.35 6.76 11.22
CA ARG A 108 -16.66 5.54 11.67
C ARG A 108 -17.65 4.58 12.30
N LEU A 109 -17.77 3.39 11.72
CA LEU A 109 -18.55 2.31 12.30
C LEU A 109 -17.70 1.54 13.32
N PRO A 110 -18.19 1.32 14.55
CA PRO A 110 -17.51 0.50 15.55
C PRO A 110 -17.35 -0.96 15.09
N GLY A 111 -16.19 -1.56 15.39
CA GLY A 111 -15.87 -2.93 14.94
C GLY A 111 -16.73 -4.03 15.56
N ASP A 112 -17.30 -3.78 16.76
CA ASP A 112 -18.20 -4.67 17.46
C ASP A 112 -19.56 -4.84 16.76
N LEU A 113 -20.01 -3.85 16.01
CA LEU A 113 -21.23 -3.91 15.22
C LEU A 113 -21.05 -4.67 13.88
N VAL A 114 -19.86 -4.62 13.30
CA VAL A 114 -19.61 -5.09 11.93
C VAL A 114 -18.87 -6.44 11.88
N GLY A 115 -18.39 -6.94 13.03
CA GLY A 115 -17.72 -8.24 13.14
C GLY A 115 -16.34 -8.38 12.45
N SER A 116 -15.83 -7.33 11.79
CA SER A 116 -14.60 -7.35 10.98
C SER A 116 -13.68 -6.15 11.20
N GLY A 117 -13.75 -5.51 12.38
CA GLY A 117 -12.97 -4.32 12.73
C GLY A 117 -13.65 -3.00 12.35
N PRO A 118 -13.08 -1.85 12.77
CA PRO A 118 -13.67 -0.55 12.51
C PRO A 118 -13.67 -0.24 11.01
N ARG A 119 -14.80 0.22 10.47
CA ARG A 119 -14.96 0.64 9.09
C ARG A 119 -15.24 2.13 9.00
N LEU A 120 -14.74 2.77 7.95
CA LEU A 120 -15.08 4.14 7.60
C LEU A 120 -16.07 4.12 6.45
N VAL A 121 -17.27 4.68 6.69
CA VAL A 121 -18.29 4.79 5.65
C VAL A 121 -18.49 6.24 5.25
N GLY A 122 -18.45 6.51 3.96
CA GLY A 122 -18.88 7.78 3.38
C GLY A 122 -20.39 7.78 3.32
N VAL A 123 -21.03 8.72 3.99
CA VAL A 123 -22.49 8.83 4.09
C VAL A 123 -22.96 10.04 3.30
N HIS A 124 -23.94 9.83 2.44
CA HIS A 124 -24.66 10.89 1.76
C HIS A 124 -26.10 10.90 2.24
N GLY A 125 -26.47 11.94 3.00
CA GLY A 125 -27.82 12.15 3.48
C GLY A 125 -28.60 13.13 2.60
N VAL A 126 -29.84 12.80 2.28
CA VAL A 126 -30.73 13.64 1.43
C VAL A 126 -32.16 13.60 1.99
N ARG A 127 -32.85 14.74 2.02
CA ARG A 127 -34.29 14.79 2.31
C ARG A 127 -35.08 14.23 1.13
N LEU A 128 -36.15 13.48 1.42
CA LEU A 128 -36.98 12.85 0.39
C LEU A 128 -38.17 13.70 -0.02
N ASP A 129 -38.45 14.78 0.67
CA ASP A 129 -39.58 15.72 0.38
C ASP A 129 -39.22 16.76 -0.69
N GLY A 130 -37.96 16.91 -1.05
CA GLY A 130 -37.48 17.77 -2.16
C GLY A 130 -37.61 19.29 -1.91
N ASP A 131 -38.32 19.71 -0.92
CA ASP A 131 -38.57 21.13 -0.61
C ASP A 131 -38.09 21.50 0.80
N THR A 132 -37.16 22.45 0.89
CA THR A 132 -36.66 22.96 2.18
C THR A 132 -37.68 23.86 2.91
N ALA A 133 -38.71 24.36 2.22
CA ALA A 133 -39.78 25.15 2.79
C ALA A 133 -40.94 24.28 3.35
N ALA A 134 -40.99 22.98 3.02
CA ALA A 134 -41.95 22.04 3.55
C ALA A 134 -41.58 21.58 4.96
N PRO A 135 -42.57 21.10 5.79
CA PRO A 135 -42.27 20.47 7.05
C PRO A 135 -41.21 19.37 6.94
N PRO A 136 -40.36 19.19 7.96
CA PRO A 136 -39.25 18.22 7.87
C PRO A 136 -39.74 16.81 7.51
N GLY A 137 -39.30 16.26 6.39
CA GLY A 137 -39.64 14.92 5.88
C GLY A 137 -38.62 13.83 6.21
N PRO A 138 -38.86 12.60 5.71
CA PRO A 138 -37.94 11.50 5.85
C PRO A 138 -36.59 11.80 5.17
N VAL A 139 -35.50 11.18 5.68
CA VAL A 139 -34.15 11.32 5.19
C VAL A 139 -33.64 9.99 4.68
N ALA A 140 -33.11 9.94 3.47
CA ALA A 140 -32.34 8.81 2.98
C ALA A 140 -30.86 9.01 3.30
N LEU A 141 -30.25 7.99 3.90
CA LEU A 141 -28.81 7.87 4.09
C LEU A 141 -28.30 6.77 3.14
N VAL A 142 -27.39 7.13 2.25
CA VAL A 142 -26.67 6.20 1.38
C VAL A 142 -25.24 6.09 1.92
N LEU A 143 -24.84 4.86 2.30
CA LEU A 143 -23.56 4.57 2.91
C LEU A 143 -22.72 3.72 1.99
N GLN A 144 -21.48 4.13 1.79
CA GLN A 144 -20.49 3.39 1.02
C GLN A 144 -19.25 3.14 1.89
N ASP A 145 -18.75 1.90 1.91
CA ASP A 145 -17.49 1.61 2.57
C ASP A 145 -16.36 2.30 1.79
N VAL A 146 -15.69 3.23 2.45
CA VAL A 146 -14.57 4.00 1.88
C VAL A 146 -13.27 3.72 2.62
N THR A 147 -13.24 2.69 3.48
CA THR A 147 -12.11 2.36 4.35
C THR A 147 -10.82 2.20 3.55
N GLU A 148 -10.82 1.34 2.54
CA GLU A 148 -9.62 1.12 1.72
C GLU A 148 -9.27 2.33 0.84
N ALA A 149 -10.27 2.99 0.25
CA ALA A 149 -10.02 4.18 -0.57
C ALA A 149 -9.39 5.31 0.25
N ARG A 150 -9.89 5.53 1.48
CA ARG A 150 -9.33 6.54 2.40
C ARG A 150 -7.95 6.15 2.92
N ARG A 151 -7.74 4.86 3.16
CA ARG A 151 -6.42 4.34 3.56
C ARG A 151 -5.38 4.58 2.47
N VAL A 152 -5.69 4.25 1.22
CA VAL A 152 -4.80 4.48 0.08
C VAL A 152 -4.51 5.98 -0.09
N GLU A 153 -5.54 6.83 0.01
CA GLU A 153 -5.38 8.29 -0.08
C GLU A 153 -4.55 8.87 1.07
N ALA A 154 -4.72 8.38 2.30
CA ALA A 154 -3.91 8.78 3.45
C ALA A 154 -2.45 8.39 3.24
N VAL A 155 -2.19 7.12 2.86
CA VAL A 155 -0.82 6.64 2.55
C VAL A 155 -0.17 7.46 1.43
N ARG A 156 -0.94 7.84 0.39
CA ARG A 156 -0.43 8.67 -0.70
C ARG A 156 -0.09 10.08 -0.22
N ARG A 157 -0.94 10.68 0.60
CA ARG A 157 -0.71 12.03 1.15
C ARG A 157 0.50 12.07 2.05
N ASP A 158 0.62 11.09 2.95
CA ASP A 158 1.76 10.96 3.87
C ASP A 158 3.06 10.73 3.08
N PHE A 159 3.01 9.95 2.00
CA PHE A 159 4.13 9.76 1.09
C PHE A 159 4.61 11.08 0.48
N VAL A 160 3.72 11.87 -0.10
CA VAL A 160 4.07 13.18 -0.72
C VAL A 160 4.65 14.14 0.33
N ALA A 161 4.06 14.20 1.52
CA ALA A 161 4.55 15.05 2.62
C ALA A 161 5.97 14.64 3.04
N ASN A 162 6.20 13.33 3.25
CA ASN A 162 7.49 12.81 3.67
C ASN A 162 8.58 13.00 2.59
N VAL A 163 8.24 12.80 1.30
CA VAL A 163 9.16 13.11 0.18
C VAL A 163 9.58 14.57 0.22
N GLY A 164 8.61 15.48 0.41
CA GLY A 164 8.92 16.92 0.52
C GLY A 164 9.88 17.25 1.67
N HIS A 165 9.68 16.61 2.83
CA HIS A 165 10.56 16.79 3.99
C HIS A 165 11.96 16.22 3.76
N GLU A 166 12.05 14.98 3.23
CA GLU A 166 13.34 14.32 2.98
C GLU A 166 14.15 14.96 1.85
N LEU A 167 13.50 15.66 0.90
CA LEU A 167 14.20 16.44 -0.12
C LEU A 167 14.63 17.82 0.37
N LYS A 168 13.82 18.48 1.21
CA LYS A 168 14.11 19.84 1.70
C LYS A 168 15.39 19.90 2.53
N THR A 169 15.63 18.90 3.36
CA THR A 169 16.78 18.85 4.27
C THR A 169 18.13 18.85 3.53
N PRO A 170 18.40 17.90 2.58
CA PRO A 170 19.66 17.90 1.84
C PRO A 170 19.83 19.13 0.94
N VAL A 171 18.76 19.62 0.32
CA VAL A 171 18.81 20.84 -0.51
C VAL A 171 19.20 22.04 0.34
N GLY A 172 18.62 22.19 1.53
CA GLY A 172 19.02 23.26 2.47
C GLY A 172 20.46 23.13 2.95
N ALA A 173 20.92 21.90 3.23
CA ALA A 173 22.30 21.64 3.61
C ALA A 173 23.28 21.99 2.47
N LEU A 174 22.97 21.64 1.22
CA LEU A 174 23.78 21.99 0.06
C LEU A 174 23.89 23.51 -0.13
N ALA A 175 22.78 24.25 0.05
CA ALA A 175 22.80 25.73 -0.04
C ALA A 175 23.70 26.34 1.03
N LEU A 176 23.58 25.91 2.29
CA LEU A 176 24.41 26.39 3.39
C LEU A 176 25.92 26.07 3.22
N LEU A 177 26.19 24.85 2.65
CA LEU A 177 27.58 24.48 2.38
C LEU A 177 28.16 25.29 1.21
N ALA A 178 27.37 25.68 0.21
CA ALA A 178 27.81 26.58 -0.85
C ALA A 178 28.14 27.96 -0.31
N GLU A 179 27.30 28.56 0.54
CA GLU A 179 27.56 29.83 1.21
C GLU A 179 28.82 29.76 2.10
N ALA A 180 29.00 28.62 2.81
CA ALA A 180 30.18 28.42 3.66
C ALA A 180 31.48 28.34 2.84
N ILE A 181 31.44 27.74 1.62
CA ILE A 181 32.59 27.70 0.70
C ILE A 181 32.92 29.10 0.21
N GLU A 182 31.92 29.91 -0.18
CA GLU A 182 32.12 31.32 -0.60
C GLU A 182 32.74 32.14 0.52
N GLY A 183 32.28 31.99 1.77
CA GLY A 183 32.78 32.69 2.94
C GLY A 183 34.17 32.22 3.41
N ALA A 184 34.62 31.04 2.98
CA ALA A 184 35.92 30.46 3.35
C ALA A 184 36.96 30.54 2.23
N ALA A 185 36.79 31.43 1.25
CA ALA A 185 37.65 31.51 0.06
C ALA A 185 39.16 31.61 0.37
N ASP A 186 39.53 32.20 1.51
CA ASP A 186 40.92 32.38 1.94
C ASP A 186 41.44 31.21 2.82
N ASP A 187 40.59 30.18 3.09
CA ASP A 187 40.95 28.97 3.86
C ASP A 187 40.76 27.68 3.01
N PRO A 188 41.81 27.26 2.30
CA PRO A 188 41.73 26.07 1.44
C PRO A 188 41.30 24.77 2.15
N GLU A 189 41.68 24.63 3.45
CA GLU A 189 41.28 23.43 4.21
C GLU A 189 39.79 23.46 4.56
N ALA A 190 39.25 24.62 4.92
CA ALA A 190 37.82 24.79 5.14
C ALA A 190 37.02 24.53 3.85
N VAL A 191 37.45 25.09 2.72
CA VAL A 191 36.87 24.84 1.40
C VAL A 191 36.84 23.34 1.09
N GLN A 192 37.96 22.62 1.28
CA GLN A 192 38.04 21.20 1.02
C GLN A 192 37.08 20.37 1.92
N ARG A 193 36.99 20.72 3.21
CA ARG A 193 36.06 20.09 4.16
C ARG A 193 34.59 20.30 3.75
N PHE A 194 34.22 21.52 3.38
CA PHE A 194 32.84 21.83 2.96
C PHE A 194 32.50 21.19 1.61
N ALA A 195 33.43 21.19 0.64
CA ALA A 195 33.26 20.53 -0.63
C ALA A 195 33.06 19.00 -0.48
N ALA A 196 33.82 18.36 0.42
CA ALA A 196 33.64 16.93 0.71
C ALA A 196 32.26 16.64 1.34
N ARG A 197 31.79 17.50 2.25
CA ARG A 197 30.44 17.38 2.83
C ARG A 197 29.36 17.60 1.78
N MET A 198 29.54 18.59 0.88
CA MET A 198 28.61 18.86 -0.22
C MET A 198 28.51 17.66 -1.17
N ALA A 199 29.62 17.05 -1.54
CA ALA A 199 29.63 15.83 -2.38
C ALA A 199 28.88 14.68 -1.70
N HIS A 200 29.09 14.49 -0.38
CA HIS A 200 28.37 13.46 0.38
C HIS A 200 26.84 13.70 0.42
N GLU A 201 26.40 14.95 0.59
CA GLU A 201 24.99 15.29 0.61
C GLU A 201 24.34 15.17 -0.77
N ALA A 202 25.08 15.52 -1.85
CA ALA A 202 24.65 15.31 -3.22
C ALA A 202 24.46 13.82 -3.56
N ASP A 203 25.39 12.96 -3.13
CA ASP A 203 25.26 11.50 -3.27
C ASP A 203 24.06 10.95 -2.52
N ARG A 204 23.80 11.45 -1.31
CA ARG A 204 22.60 11.08 -0.52
C ARG A 204 21.32 11.47 -1.24
N LEU A 205 21.27 12.70 -1.77
CA LEU A 205 20.11 13.17 -2.56
C LEU A 205 19.90 12.31 -3.81
N GLY A 206 21.00 11.98 -4.51
CA GLY A 206 20.95 11.10 -5.68
C GLY A 206 20.41 9.69 -5.36
N ARG A 207 20.77 9.12 -4.20
CA ARG A 207 20.19 7.85 -3.74
C ARG A 207 18.71 7.97 -3.46
N LEU A 208 18.28 9.01 -2.73
CA LEU A 208 16.87 9.25 -2.43
C LEU A 208 16.02 9.35 -3.71
N VAL A 209 16.50 10.09 -4.71
CA VAL A 209 15.79 10.24 -5.99
C VAL A 209 15.66 8.90 -6.71
N ARG A 210 16.73 8.09 -6.76
CA ARG A 210 16.68 6.75 -7.36
C ARG A 210 15.68 5.84 -6.66
N GLU A 211 15.70 5.79 -5.32
CA GLU A 211 14.76 4.99 -4.53
C GLU A 211 13.30 5.44 -4.72
N LEU A 212 13.05 6.75 -4.88
CA LEU A 212 11.72 7.28 -5.21
C LEU A 212 11.26 6.84 -6.60
N ILE A 213 12.15 6.85 -7.60
CA ILE A 213 11.84 6.39 -8.97
C ILE A 213 11.53 4.89 -8.94
N ASP A 214 12.35 4.09 -8.27
CA ASP A 214 12.15 2.64 -8.15
C ASP A 214 10.81 2.34 -7.47
N LEU A 215 10.51 3.03 -6.36
CA LEU A 215 9.24 2.86 -5.66
C LEU A 215 8.04 3.31 -6.51
N SER A 216 8.17 4.41 -7.28
CA SER A 216 7.13 4.90 -8.18
C SER A 216 6.84 3.88 -9.29
N ARG A 217 7.86 3.31 -9.92
CA ARG A 217 7.72 2.28 -10.96
C ARG A 217 7.03 1.02 -10.42
N LEU A 218 7.40 0.61 -9.21
CA LEU A 218 6.80 -0.55 -8.55
C LEU A 218 5.31 -0.34 -8.19
N GLN A 219 4.83 0.90 -8.06
CA GLN A 219 3.45 1.26 -7.68
C GLN A 219 2.57 1.68 -8.85
N GLY A 220 3.15 1.97 -10.00
CA GLY A 220 2.51 2.67 -11.12
C GLY A 220 1.41 1.92 -11.85
N GLY A 221 1.00 0.73 -11.42
CA GLY A 221 -0.07 -0.03 -12.09
C GLY A 221 0.28 -0.47 -13.51
N GLU A 222 1.52 -0.25 -13.97
CA GLU A 222 2.02 -0.90 -15.17
C GLU A 222 1.94 -2.40 -14.98
N PRO A 223 1.46 -3.16 -15.98
CA PRO A 223 1.49 -4.61 -15.92
C PRO A 223 2.91 -5.03 -15.52
N LEU A 224 3.02 -5.88 -14.49
CA LEU A 224 4.31 -6.47 -14.16
C LEU A 224 4.91 -7.03 -15.46
N PRO A 225 6.16 -6.76 -15.77
CA PRO A 225 6.84 -7.45 -16.87
C PRO A 225 6.65 -8.96 -16.70
N ASP A 226 6.60 -9.69 -17.80
CA ASP A 226 6.46 -11.14 -17.72
C ASP A 226 7.52 -11.72 -16.79
N LEU A 227 7.04 -12.46 -15.78
CA LEU A 227 7.94 -13.11 -14.83
C LEU A 227 8.69 -14.24 -15.58
N VAL A 228 10.00 -14.10 -15.70
CA VAL A 228 10.88 -15.07 -16.35
C VAL A 228 11.61 -15.92 -15.30
N PRO A 229 12.12 -17.11 -15.67
CA PRO A 229 13.03 -17.86 -14.80
C PRO A 229 14.30 -17.06 -14.50
N VAL A 230 14.64 -16.92 -13.22
CA VAL A 230 15.80 -16.17 -12.72
C VAL A 230 16.59 -17.05 -11.76
N GLU A 231 17.89 -17.20 -12.00
CA GLU A 231 18.81 -17.90 -11.11
C GLU A 231 19.11 -17.06 -9.87
N VAL A 232 18.86 -17.62 -8.70
CA VAL A 232 19.05 -16.92 -7.41
C VAL A 232 20.54 -16.60 -7.21
N ASP A 233 21.43 -17.51 -7.57
CA ASP A 233 22.88 -17.31 -7.41
C ASP A 233 23.39 -16.08 -8.18
N ARG A 234 22.85 -15.83 -9.37
CA ARG A 234 23.16 -14.64 -10.16
C ARG A 234 22.67 -13.36 -9.48
N VAL A 235 21.45 -13.39 -8.93
CA VAL A 235 20.90 -12.26 -8.15
C VAL A 235 21.77 -11.97 -6.93
N LEU A 236 22.18 -13.00 -6.19
CA LEU A 236 23.03 -12.85 -5.00
C LEU A 236 24.41 -12.31 -5.38
N GLY A 237 25.02 -12.84 -6.42
CA GLY A 237 26.34 -12.42 -6.92
C GLY A 237 26.34 -10.92 -7.27
N GLU A 238 25.37 -10.47 -8.06
CA GLU A 238 25.27 -9.08 -8.48
C GLU A 238 24.99 -8.15 -7.29
N ALA A 239 24.09 -8.53 -6.37
CA ALA A 239 23.80 -7.74 -5.19
C ALA A 239 25.01 -7.58 -4.26
N VAL A 240 25.82 -8.65 -4.08
CA VAL A 240 27.07 -8.59 -3.33
C VAL A 240 28.08 -7.69 -4.01
N ASP A 241 28.22 -7.78 -5.34
CA ASP A 241 29.16 -6.93 -6.10
C ASP A 241 28.82 -5.45 -5.96
N ARG A 242 27.53 -5.09 -6.03
CA ARG A 242 27.05 -3.72 -5.82
C ARG A 242 27.35 -3.19 -4.41
N THR A 243 27.42 -4.06 -3.41
CA THR A 243 27.60 -3.67 -2.01
C THR A 243 29.06 -3.78 -1.53
N ARG A 244 29.91 -4.44 -2.30
CA ARG A 244 31.31 -4.80 -1.95
C ARG A 244 32.16 -3.59 -1.53
N THR A 245 32.06 -2.47 -2.24
CA THR A 245 32.83 -1.27 -1.92
C THR A 245 32.47 -0.69 -0.55
N ALA A 246 31.16 -0.60 -0.26
CA ALA A 246 30.69 -0.10 1.02
C ALA A 246 31.05 -1.04 2.19
N ALA A 247 30.98 -2.36 1.98
CA ALA A 247 31.38 -3.35 2.96
C ALA A 247 32.87 -3.26 3.28
N ARG A 248 33.73 -3.16 2.24
CA ARG A 248 35.18 -2.99 2.42
C ARG A 248 35.55 -1.70 3.17
N ALA A 249 34.88 -0.59 2.88
CA ALA A 249 35.10 0.67 3.58
C ALA A 249 34.84 0.58 5.10
N LYS A 250 33.94 -0.33 5.51
CA LYS A 250 33.65 -0.65 6.92
C LYS A 250 34.39 -1.88 7.45
N GLN A 251 35.28 -2.48 6.68
CA GLN A 251 36.00 -3.70 7.05
C GLN A 251 35.06 -4.88 7.35
N LEU A 252 33.93 -4.98 6.62
CA LEU A 252 32.98 -6.06 6.74
C LEU A 252 33.25 -7.14 5.67
N GLU A 253 33.16 -8.40 6.09
CA GLU A 253 33.18 -9.56 5.20
C GLU A 253 31.75 -9.96 4.82
N ILE A 254 31.45 -10.06 3.52
CA ILE A 254 30.18 -10.62 3.03
C ILE A 254 30.42 -12.08 2.67
N VAL A 255 29.71 -13.01 3.34
CA VAL A 255 29.81 -14.44 3.12
C VAL A 255 28.56 -14.93 2.41
N LEU A 256 28.75 -15.57 1.25
CA LEU A 256 27.72 -16.23 0.47
C LEU A 256 27.64 -17.70 0.83
N GLY A 257 26.42 -18.24 0.94
CA GLY A 257 26.18 -19.66 1.20
C GLY A 257 24.78 -20.08 0.80
N GLY A 258 24.46 -21.35 1.03
CA GLY A 258 23.12 -21.87 0.79
C GLY A 258 23.09 -22.95 -0.30
N GLU A 259 21.90 -23.28 -0.78
CA GLU A 259 21.65 -24.26 -1.83
C GLU A 259 21.88 -23.61 -3.20
N PRO A 260 22.71 -24.19 -4.07
CA PRO A 260 22.94 -23.69 -5.42
C PRO A 260 21.75 -23.97 -6.35
N ASP A 261 21.79 -23.39 -7.54
CA ASP A 261 20.90 -23.67 -8.67
C ASP A 261 19.40 -23.46 -8.39
N LEU A 262 19.06 -22.61 -7.41
CA LEU A 262 17.68 -22.24 -7.16
C LEU A 262 17.19 -21.29 -8.25
N VAL A 263 16.01 -21.61 -8.82
CA VAL A 263 15.37 -20.78 -9.86
C VAL A 263 14.02 -20.29 -9.34
N VAL A 264 13.77 -18.99 -9.51
CA VAL A 264 12.50 -18.33 -9.18
C VAL A 264 11.90 -17.69 -10.43
N ARG A 265 10.59 -17.47 -10.45
CA ARG A 265 9.97 -16.64 -11.49
C ARG A 265 9.96 -15.19 -11.05
N GLY A 266 10.58 -14.31 -11.84
CA GLY A 266 10.69 -12.93 -11.42
C GLY A 266 11.27 -11.99 -12.48
N VAL A 267 11.41 -10.74 -12.06
CA VAL A 267 12.13 -9.68 -12.77
C VAL A 267 13.49 -9.53 -12.11
N GLU A 268 14.54 -10.00 -12.76
CA GLU A 268 15.89 -10.08 -12.19
C GLU A 268 16.35 -8.76 -11.56
N SER A 269 16.20 -7.64 -12.28
CA SER A 269 16.62 -6.32 -11.79
C SER A 269 15.88 -5.90 -10.49
N GLN A 270 14.61 -6.28 -10.32
CA GLN A 270 13.87 -6.03 -9.10
C GLN A 270 14.37 -6.91 -7.95
N LEU A 271 14.64 -8.19 -8.20
CA LEU A 271 15.18 -9.11 -7.20
C LEU A 271 16.58 -8.66 -6.74
N VAL A 272 17.45 -8.29 -7.69
CA VAL A 272 18.77 -7.70 -7.37
C VAL A 272 18.62 -6.43 -6.53
N THR A 273 17.68 -5.55 -6.87
CA THR A 273 17.40 -4.33 -6.09
C THR A 273 16.97 -4.68 -4.67
N ALA A 274 16.08 -5.67 -4.48
CA ALA A 274 15.62 -6.10 -3.18
C ALA A 274 16.77 -6.63 -2.32
N VAL A 275 17.59 -7.56 -2.85
CA VAL A 275 18.73 -8.13 -2.11
C VAL A 275 19.79 -7.07 -1.83
N THR A 276 20.07 -6.16 -2.77
CA THR A 276 21.00 -5.03 -2.57
C THR A 276 20.53 -4.14 -1.42
N ASN A 277 19.23 -3.84 -1.31
CA ASN A 277 18.69 -3.05 -0.21
C ASN A 277 18.85 -3.75 1.15
N LEU A 278 18.65 -5.08 1.20
CA LEU A 278 18.89 -5.86 2.43
C LEU A 278 20.37 -5.83 2.81
N LEU A 279 21.26 -6.04 1.85
CA LEU A 279 22.70 -5.99 2.07
C LEU A 279 23.20 -4.59 2.47
N ALA A 280 22.68 -3.53 1.83
CA ALA A 280 23.02 -2.15 2.19
C ALA A 280 22.62 -1.83 3.62
N ASN A 281 21.45 -2.29 4.07
CA ASN A 281 21.03 -2.17 5.46
C ASN A 281 21.95 -2.97 6.41
N ALA A 282 22.26 -4.21 6.09
CA ALA A 282 23.17 -5.02 6.88
C ALA A 282 24.54 -4.34 7.03
N VAL A 283 25.09 -3.81 5.94
CA VAL A 283 26.36 -3.04 5.97
C VAL A 283 26.22 -1.73 6.75
N ALA A 284 25.11 -1.02 6.61
CA ALA A 284 24.90 0.26 7.30
C ALA A 284 24.86 0.10 8.81
N TYR A 285 24.19 -0.94 9.31
CA TYR A 285 23.92 -1.14 10.74
C TYR A 285 24.86 -2.12 11.44
N SER A 286 25.68 -2.88 10.72
CA SER A 286 26.73 -3.73 11.30
C SER A 286 27.83 -2.87 11.93
N THR A 287 28.41 -3.40 13.01
CA THR A 287 29.63 -2.87 13.61
C THR A 287 30.84 -3.25 12.77
N GLY A 288 31.90 -2.43 12.77
CA GLY A 288 33.12 -2.70 12.01
C GLY A 288 33.76 -4.08 12.36
N SER A 289 34.44 -4.68 11.40
CA SER A 289 35.13 -5.98 11.54
C SER A 289 34.21 -7.17 11.87
N SER A 290 32.94 -7.10 11.46
CA SER A 290 31.96 -8.19 11.59
C SER A 290 31.65 -8.83 10.24
N ARG A 291 30.77 -9.84 10.23
CA ARG A 291 30.34 -10.56 9.03
C ARG A 291 28.88 -10.27 8.71
N VAL A 292 28.59 -10.14 7.41
CA VAL A 292 27.25 -10.18 6.85
C VAL A 292 27.09 -11.48 6.07
N ALA A 293 26.17 -12.33 6.47
CA ALA A 293 25.93 -13.60 5.78
C ALA A 293 24.71 -13.47 4.87
N VAL A 294 24.83 -14.00 3.65
CA VAL A 294 23.73 -14.13 2.70
C VAL A 294 23.62 -15.58 2.30
N ALA A 295 22.44 -16.18 2.47
CA ALA A 295 22.22 -17.57 2.10
C ALA A 295 20.85 -17.75 1.45
N ALA A 296 20.77 -18.63 0.46
CA ALA A 296 19.52 -19.06 -0.14
C ALA A 296 19.25 -20.53 0.14
N ARG A 297 17.98 -20.90 0.31
CA ARG A 297 17.56 -22.30 0.44
C ARG A 297 16.14 -22.49 -0.08
N ALA A 298 15.83 -23.70 -0.52
CA ALA A 298 14.47 -24.09 -0.87
C ALA A 298 13.70 -24.52 0.38
N ARG A 299 12.50 -23.93 0.60
CA ARG A 299 11.64 -24.33 1.70
C ARG A 299 10.18 -24.09 1.39
N GLY A 300 9.35 -25.15 1.46
CA GLY A 300 7.90 -25.04 1.32
C GLY A 300 7.44 -24.42 -0.02
N GLY A 301 8.14 -24.71 -1.13
CA GLY A 301 7.82 -24.15 -2.46
C GLY A 301 8.34 -22.73 -2.70
N PHE A 302 9.19 -22.21 -1.81
CA PHE A 302 9.80 -20.89 -1.92
C PHE A 302 11.33 -20.97 -1.87
N ALA A 303 12.00 -20.08 -2.58
CA ALA A 303 13.38 -19.72 -2.31
C ALA A 303 13.38 -18.71 -1.15
N GLU A 304 14.02 -19.08 -0.05
CA GLU A 304 14.24 -18.20 1.12
C GLU A 304 15.64 -17.61 1.02
N ILE A 305 15.75 -16.32 0.75
CA ILE A 305 17.00 -15.57 0.75
C ILE A 305 17.12 -14.86 2.09
N ALA A 306 18.06 -15.29 2.93
CA ALA A 306 18.30 -14.72 4.25
C ALA A 306 19.55 -13.84 4.24
N VAL A 307 19.43 -12.60 4.70
CA VAL A 307 20.53 -11.68 4.96
C VAL A 307 20.64 -11.46 6.45
N THR A 308 21.76 -11.87 7.04
CA THR A 308 22.03 -11.81 8.48
C THR A 308 23.17 -10.84 8.77
N ASP A 309 22.94 -9.92 9.70
CA ASP A 309 23.91 -8.98 10.21
C ASP A 309 24.15 -9.17 11.73
N SER A 310 25.29 -8.69 12.21
CA SER A 310 25.64 -8.64 13.63
C SER A 310 25.60 -7.19 14.13
N GLY A 311 24.56 -6.45 13.75
CA GLY A 311 24.39 -5.04 14.06
C GLY A 311 23.68 -4.77 15.37
N ILE A 312 23.16 -3.55 15.50
CA ILE A 312 22.45 -3.07 16.70
C ILE A 312 21.14 -3.79 17.01
N GLY A 313 20.58 -4.53 16.03
CA GLY A 313 19.26 -5.15 16.16
C GLY A 313 18.11 -4.15 16.07
N ILE A 314 16.89 -4.67 16.17
CA ILE A 314 15.63 -3.91 16.02
C ILE A 314 14.71 -4.21 17.21
N PRO A 315 14.24 -3.16 17.92
CA PRO A 315 13.27 -3.32 19.01
C PRO A 315 12.01 -4.07 18.56
N ARG A 316 11.45 -4.88 19.43
CA ARG A 316 10.28 -5.71 19.11
C ARG A 316 9.10 -4.90 18.60
N ALA A 317 8.88 -3.69 19.13
CA ALA A 317 7.80 -2.80 18.73
C ALA A 317 7.95 -2.29 17.27
N ASP A 318 9.18 -2.26 16.75
CA ASP A 318 9.50 -1.65 15.45
C ASP A 318 9.64 -2.67 14.31
N ARG A 319 9.72 -3.98 14.62
CA ARG A 319 9.97 -5.05 13.62
C ARG A 319 8.95 -5.10 12.49
N GLN A 320 7.70 -4.73 12.73
CA GLN A 320 6.68 -4.65 11.68
C GLN A 320 6.76 -3.32 10.93
N ARG A 321 7.11 -2.26 11.63
CA ARG A 321 7.13 -0.89 11.11
C ARG A 321 8.34 -0.57 10.25
N VAL A 322 9.47 -1.29 10.40
CA VAL A 322 10.67 -1.07 9.57
C VAL A 322 10.43 -1.26 8.06
N PHE A 323 9.33 -1.90 7.67
CA PHE A 323 8.89 -2.04 6.28
C PHE A 323 7.95 -0.91 5.81
N GLU A 324 7.59 0.03 6.71
CA GLU A 324 6.84 1.22 6.35
C GLU A 324 7.77 2.23 5.64
N ARG A 325 7.21 3.02 4.73
CA ARG A 325 7.98 4.04 3.99
C ARG A 325 8.45 5.14 4.94
N PHE A 326 9.70 5.57 4.79
CA PHE A 326 10.36 6.61 5.60
C PHE A 326 10.45 6.28 7.09
N TYR A 327 10.08 5.05 7.50
CA TYR A 327 10.18 4.64 8.88
C TYR A 327 11.65 4.39 9.27
N ARG A 328 12.02 4.88 10.44
CA ARG A 328 13.35 4.69 11.05
C ARG A 328 13.20 4.58 12.55
N VAL A 329 13.90 3.62 13.16
CA VAL A 329 13.88 3.37 14.61
C VAL A 329 14.48 4.58 15.35
N ASP A 330 15.51 5.22 14.80
CA ASP A 330 16.25 6.33 15.42
C ASP A 330 16.42 7.48 14.42
N GLN A 331 15.64 8.56 14.58
CA GLN A 331 15.77 9.75 13.75
C GLN A 331 17.05 10.56 14.04
N SER A 332 17.60 10.46 15.26
CA SER A 332 18.79 11.20 15.66
C SER A 332 20.09 10.69 15.00
N ARG A 333 20.15 9.42 14.64
CA ARG A 333 21.26 8.80 13.90
C ARG A 333 21.12 8.92 12.37
N ALA A 334 20.09 9.63 11.92
CA ALA A 334 19.75 9.79 10.50
C ALA A 334 20.89 10.37 9.66
N SER A 335 21.67 11.30 10.24
CA SER A 335 22.78 11.97 9.55
C SER A 335 24.01 11.10 9.36
N SER A 336 24.26 10.14 10.26
CA SER A 336 25.47 9.31 10.22
C SER A 336 25.37 8.05 9.36
N THR A 337 24.17 7.47 9.23
CA THR A 337 23.95 6.23 8.46
C THR A 337 23.40 6.46 7.05
N GLY A 338 22.95 7.68 6.72
CA GLY A 338 22.54 8.08 5.37
C GLY A 338 21.33 7.35 4.78
N GLY A 339 20.58 6.59 5.59
CA GLY A 339 19.42 5.82 5.11
C GLY A 339 18.21 6.71 4.88
N THR A 340 17.45 6.46 3.82
CA THR A 340 16.24 7.18 3.41
C THR A 340 14.96 6.65 4.05
N GLY A 341 14.99 5.41 4.59
CA GLY A 341 13.81 4.70 5.09
C GLY A 341 12.93 4.13 3.98
N LEU A 342 13.39 4.11 2.72
CA LEU A 342 12.66 3.54 1.58
C LEU A 342 13.10 2.14 1.23
N GLY A 343 14.36 1.75 1.48
CA GLY A 343 14.93 0.49 1.04
C GLY A 343 14.13 -0.75 1.45
N LEU A 344 13.73 -0.87 2.72
CA LEU A 344 12.93 -2.02 3.19
C LEU A 344 11.48 -1.99 2.66
N ALA A 345 10.91 -0.82 2.40
CA ALA A 345 9.62 -0.70 1.73
C ALA A 345 9.70 -1.19 0.28
N ILE A 346 10.81 -0.91 -0.43
CA ILE A 346 11.09 -1.46 -1.77
C ILE A 346 11.18 -2.98 -1.72
N VAL A 347 11.92 -3.55 -0.76
CA VAL A 347 12.01 -5.01 -0.57
C VAL A 347 10.64 -5.64 -0.39
N LYS A 348 9.80 -5.07 0.49
CA LYS A 348 8.43 -5.56 0.71
C LYS A 348 7.59 -5.50 -0.56
N HIS A 349 7.73 -4.44 -1.34
CA HIS A 349 6.97 -4.28 -2.58
C HIS A 349 7.41 -5.26 -3.67
N VAL A 350 8.72 -5.43 -3.84
CA VAL A 350 9.28 -6.45 -4.74
C VAL A 350 8.80 -7.84 -4.33
N ALA A 351 8.89 -8.20 -3.04
CA ALA A 351 8.38 -9.48 -2.54
C ALA A 351 6.90 -9.69 -2.91
N SER A 352 6.06 -8.70 -2.66
CA SER A 352 4.61 -8.78 -2.95
C SER A 352 4.32 -8.91 -4.45
N ASN A 353 5.03 -8.19 -5.30
CA ASN A 353 4.88 -8.24 -6.75
C ASN A 353 5.26 -9.61 -7.33
N HIS A 354 6.13 -10.34 -6.64
CA HIS A 354 6.56 -11.70 -7.00
C HIS A 354 5.77 -12.80 -6.28
N GLY A 355 4.63 -12.47 -5.64
CA GLY A 355 3.81 -13.45 -4.90
C GLY A 355 4.48 -14.01 -3.65
N GLY A 356 5.52 -13.33 -3.16
CA GLY A 356 6.31 -13.70 -2.01
C GLY A 356 6.04 -12.83 -0.78
N SER A 357 7.00 -12.85 0.15
CA SER A 357 6.94 -12.07 1.39
C SER A 357 8.33 -11.76 1.92
N VAL A 358 8.44 -10.77 2.81
CA VAL A 358 9.65 -10.49 3.58
C VAL A 358 9.33 -10.48 5.06
N THR A 359 10.23 -11.08 5.85
CA THR A 359 10.12 -11.13 7.31
C THR A 359 11.44 -10.72 7.95
N VAL A 360 11.40 -10.34 9.23
CA VAL A 360 12.59 -10.03 10.03
C VAL A 360 12.53 -10.77 11.35
N TRP A 361 13.63 -11.42 11.69
CA TRP A 361 13.98 -11.81 13.06
C TRP A 361 15.12 -10.90 13.53
N SER A 362 15.00 -10.34 14.71
CA SER A 362 16.02 -9.45 15.24
C SER A 362 15.94 -9.38 16.76
N GLU A 363 17.06 -9.15 17.40
CA GLU A 363 17.17 -8.91 18.84
C GLU A 363 18.16 -7.76 19.08
N GLU A 364 17.79 -6.83 19.95
CA GLU A 364 18.63 -5.67 20.25
C GLU A 364 20.02 -6.12 20.75
N GLY A 365 21.06 -5.60 20.12
CA GLY A 365 22.46 -5.92 20.41
C GLY A 365 22.97 -7.23 19.79
N LEU A 366 22.11 -8.06 19.19
CA LEU A 366 22.50 -9.33 18.56
C LEU A 366 22.47 -9.29 17.03
N GLY A 367 21.86 -8.27 16.44
CA GLY A 367 21.73 -8.12 15.00
C GLY A 367 20.36 -8.53 14.45
N SER A 368 20.28 -8.69 13.14
CA SER A 368 19.03 -8.98 12.44
C SER A 368 19.22 -10.01 11.33
N THR A 369 18.17 -10.77 11.07
CA THR A 369 18.05 -11.64 9.89
C THR A 369 16.79 -11.25 9.13
N PHE A 370 16.96 -10.72 7.94
CA PHE A 370 15.88 -10.46 6.99
C PHE A 370 15.76 -11.63 6.03
N THR A 371 14.56 -12.18 5.88
CA THR A 371 14.28 -13.31 5.00
C THR A 371 13.30 -12.89 3.92
N LEU A 372 13.78 -12.85 2.68
CA LEU A 372 12.99 -12.64 1.47
C LEU A 372 12.55 -14.01 0.92
N ARG A 373 11.26 -14.23 0.75
CA ARG A 373 10.67 -15.47 0.23
C ARG A 373 10.05 -15.20 -1.12
N ILE A 374 10.49 -15.92 -2.14
CA ILE A 374 9.98 -15.84 -3.52
C ILE A 374 9.57 -17.24 -3.98
N PRO A 375 8.41 -17.43 -4.63
CA PRO A 375 8.01 -18.74 -5.14
C PRO A 375 9.06 -19.32 -6.09
N LEU A 376 9.40 -20.61 -5.89
CA LEU A 376 10.27 -21.34 -6.79
C LEU A 376 9.62 -21.50 -8.17
N ALA A 377 10.42 -21.49 -9.21
CA ALA A 377 9.99 -21.87 -10.55
C ALA A 377 9.56 -23.35 -10.56
N GLY A 378 8.53 -23.66 -11.36
CA GLY A 378 8.11 -25.06 -11.54
C GLY A 378 9.18 -25.89 -12.27
N PRO A 379 9.10 -27.22 -12.21
CA PRO A 379 10.04 -28.11 -12.91
C PRO A 379 10.12 -27.86 -14.42
N SER A 380 9.10 -27.28 -15.02
CA SER A 380 9.00 -26.93 -16.45
C SER A 380 9.72 -25.61 -16.81
N ASP A 381 10.11 -24.82 -15.83
CA ASP A 381 10.66 -23.47 -16.03
C ASP A 381 12.19 -23.42 -15.93
N HIS A 382 12.85 -24.56 -15.71
CA HIS A 382 14.32 -24.59 -15.74
C HIS A 382 14.81 -24.27 -17.16
N PRO A 383 15.75 -23.34 -17.32
CA PRO A 383 16.36 -23.08 -18.63
C PRO A 383 16.96 -24.38 -19.12
N THR A 384 16.44 -24.91 -20.23
CA THR A 384 17.01 -26.06 -20.90
C THR A 384 18.42 -25.63 -21.33
N ALA A 385 19.46 -26.22 -20.74
CA ALA A 385 20.80 -26.02 -21.20
C ALA A 385 20.81 -26.41 -22.70
N GLU A 386 21.02 -25.44 -23.57
CA GLU A 386 21.24 -25.76 -24.98
C GLU A 386 22.38 -26.78 -25.05
N PRO A 387 22.18 -27.95 -25.71
CA PRO A 387 23.24 -28.89 -25.85
C PRO A 387 24.37 -28.19 -26.65
N SER A 388 25.50 -27.99 -25.99
CA SER A 388 26.71 -27.50 -26.60
C SER A 388 27.04 -28.44 -27.77
N THR A 389 26.71 -28.03 -28.99
CA THR A 389 27.13 -28.70 -30.22
C THR A 389 28.64 -28.51 -30.34
N VAL A 390 29.38 -29.44 -29.76
CA VAL A 390 30.81 -29.62 -30.08
C VAL A 390 30.87 -29.98 -31.55
N PRO A 391 31.51 -29.19 -32.43
CA PRO A 391 31.69 -29.59 -33.82
C PRO A 391 32.56 -30.81 -33.87
N ALA A 392 32.08 -31.86 -34.55
CA ALA A 392 32.84 -33.08 -34.79
C ALA A 392 34.16 -32.74 -35.50
N PRO A 393 35.29 -33.44 -35.15
CA PRO A 393 36.54 -33.20 -35.80
C PRO A 393 36.44 -33.58 -37.29
N GLN A 394 36.75 -32.64 -38.19
CA GLN A 394 36.89 -32.89 -39.63
C GLN A 394 38.08 -33.81 -39.84
N ASN A 395 37.80 -35.00 -40.36
CA ASN A 395 38.81 -35.94 -40.86
C ASN A 395 39.55 -35.27 -42.01
N LEU A 396 40.82 -34.99 -41.82
CA LEU A 396 41.78 -34.70 -42.89
C LEU A 396 42.04 -36.00 -43.62
N GLU A 397 41.37 -36.21 -44.75
CA GLU A 397 41.77 -37.21 -45.72
C GLU A 397 43.12 -36.79 -46.39
N THR A 398 44.12 -37.59 -46.14
CA THR A 398 45.42 -37.54 -46.83
C THR A 398 45.24 -38.00 -48.25
N GLU A 399 45.29 -37.11 -49.21
CA GLU A 399 45.61 -37.49 -50.60
C GLU A 399 47.10 -37.78 -50.72
N ARG A 400 47.39 -39.06 -51.02
CA ARG A 400 48.67 -39.51 -51.63
C ARG A 400 48.40 -39.71 -53.10
N SER A 401 49.09 -38.94 -53.95
CA SER A 401 49.80 -39.40 -55.15
C SER A 401 50.52 -38.22 -55.78
#